data_c4a73e5ae9cdb26af62e24b7e13424d5
#
_entry.id   c4a73e5ae9cdb26af62e24b7e13424d5
#
_cell.length_a   1.000
_cell.length_b   1.000
_cell.length_c   1.000
_cell.angle_alpha   90.00
_cell.angle_beta   90.00
_cell.angle_gamma   90.00
#
_symmetry.space_group_name_H-M   'P 1'
#
loop_
_entity.id
_entity.type
_entity.pdbx_description
1 polymer ?
#
loop_
_entity_poly.entity_id
_entity_poly.type
_entity_poly.pdbx_seq_one_letter_code
_entity_poly.pdbx_strand_id
1 'polypeptide(L)'
;MDLESLNKRAQDAWNQNAEFWDEKMGEGNQFQRILVAPTTERLLELQQGELILEIACGNGVFARRLAKLGAKIIATDFSENLLEQARKRTIEYENSIEYRFIDATNEEQLLALGERRFDAAICNMAIMDIATIEPMMSALSRLLKVDGRFIFSVMHPCFNNPKVKLGMEEEDRDGEIITEYFVKSTKYIDIPPQKGLAILGQPVPHYYFHRPLNKLFNTCFQAGFVIDGLEEPTFGPEDAGARMFSWTNFKDIPPVLVVRMRLI
;
A
#
# COMPACT_ATOMS: atom_id res chain seq x y z
N MET A 1 -1.54 -16.66 18.92
CA MET A 1 -0.87 -15.35 19.09
C MET A 1 -1.95 -14.34 18.81
N ASP A 2 -2.17 -13.41 19.71
CA ASP A 2 -3.18 -12.37 19.55
C ASP A 2 -2.71 -11.29 18.54
N LEU A 3 -3.65 -10.51 18.03
CA LEU A 3 -3.38 -9.49 17.01
C LEU A 3 -2.51 -8.34 17.54
N GLU A 4 -2.64 -8.00 18.82
CA GLU A 4 -1.84 -6.94 19.46
C GLU A 4 -0.35 -7.32 19.49
N SER A 5 -0.03 -8.56 19.89
CA SER A 5 1.34 -9.09 19.86
C SER A 5 1.91 -9.13 18.44
N LEU A 6 1.08 -9.46 17.43
CA LEU A 6 1.51 -9.45 16.03
C LEU A 6 1.76 -8.04 15.52
N ASN A 7 0.91 -7.08 15.89
CA ASN A 7 1.08 -5.67 15.52
C ASN A 7 2.38 -5.10 16.09
N LYS A 8 2.66 -5.36 17.37
CA LYS A 8 3.93 -4.94 18.00
C LYS A 8 5.16 -5.50 17.27
N ARG A 9 5.12 -6.79 16.91
CA ARG A 9 6.21 -7.43 16.15
C ARG A 9 6.33 -6.88 14.72
N ALA A 10 5.23 -6.50 14.08
CA ALA A 10 5.25 -5.82 12.80
C ALA A 10 5.93 -4.46 12.92
N GLN A 11 5.58 -3.67 13.94
CA GLN A 11 6.23 -2.39 14.24
C GLN A 11 7.73 -2.55 14.48
N ASP A 12 8.14 -3.52 15.31
CA ASP A 12 9.55 -3.76 15.62
C ASP A 12 10.33 -4.15 14.35
N ALA A 13 9.73 -4.94 13.45
CA ALA A 13 10.34 -5.31 12.18
C ALA A 13 10.48 -4.10 11.24
N TRP A 14 9.47 -3.23 11.14
CA TRP A 14 9.54 -2.02 10.33
C TRP A 14 10.56 -1.02 10.87
N ASN A 15 10.66 -0.86 12.19
CA ASN A 15 11.71 -0.02 12.80
C ASN A 15 13.12 -0.54 12.47
N GLN A 16 13.34 -1.87 12.50
CA GLN A 16 14.62 -2.47 12.15
C GLN A 16 14.95 -2.35 10.67
N ASN A 17 13.95 -2.37 9.80
CA ASN A 17 14.12 -2.27 8.35
C ASN A 17 14.19 -0.83 7.84
N ALA A 18 13.93 0.18 8.66
CA ALA A 18 13.65 1.55 8.23
C ALA A 18 14.76 2.16 7.36
N GLU A 19 16.02 2.06 7.77
CA GLU A 19 17.15 2.61 7.01
C GLU A 19 17.35 1.89 5.67
N PHE A 20 17.32 0.55 5.69
CA PHE A 20 17.41 -0.24 4.47
C PHE A 20 16.24 0.05 3.51
N TRP A 21 15.03 0.17 4.06
CA TRP A 21 13.83 0.46 3.28
C TRP A 21 13.90 1.85 2.65
N ASP A 22 14.33 2.85 3.43
CA ASP A 22 14.52 4.21 2.92
C ASP A 22 15.55 4.26 1.80
N GLU A 23 16.69 3.58 1.95
CA GLU A 23 17.72 3.49 0.90
C GLU A 23 17.18 2.86 -0.38
N LYS A 24 16.44 1.72 -0.27
CA LYS A 24 15.93 0.98 -1.44
C LYS A 24 14.70 1.62 -2.07
N MET A 25 13.86 2.28 -1.27
CA MET A 25 12.70 3.00 -1.76
C MET A 25 13.10 4.32 -2.41
N GLY A 26 13.98 5.10 -1.78
CA GLY A 26 14.43 6.41 -2.28
C GLY A 26 13.25 7.31 -2.65
N GLU A 27 13.22 7.78 -3.90
CA GLU A 27 12.10 8.54 -4.50
C GLU A 27 11.09 7.63 -5.24
N GLY A 28 10.99 6.39 -4.82
CA GLY A 28 10.08 5.37 -5.35
C GLY A 28 10.78 4.29 -6.16
N ASN A 29 10.56 3.05 -5.79
CA ASN A 29 10.99 1.90 -6.58
C ASN A 29 10.11 1.72 -7.83
N GLN A 30 10.40 0.72 -8.66
CA GLN A 30 9.68 0.48 -9.91
C GLN A 30 8.18 0.24 -9.70
N PHE A 31 7.78 -0.54 -8.67
CA PHE A 31 6.37 -0.72 -8.31
C PHE A 31 5.69 0.60 -7.98
N GLN A 32 6.33 1.42 -7.15
CA GLN A 32 5.78 2.71 -6.75
C GLN A 32 5.63 3.66 -7.93
N ARG A 33 6.66 3.77 -8.78
CA ARG A 33 6.67 4.74 -9.88
C ARG A 33 5.76 4.37 -11.04
N ILE A 34 5.61 3.07 -11.35
CA ILE A 34 4.90 2.60 -12.54
C ILE A 34 3.46 2.19 -12.20
N LEU A 35 3.26 1.45 -11.12
CA LEU A 35 1.96 0.87 -10.81
C LEU A 35 1.17 1.70 -9.79
N VAL A 36 1.78 2.00 -8.64
CA VAL A 36 1.06 2.53 -7.48
C VAL A 36 0.79 4.03 -7.62
N ALA A 37 1.84 4.85 -7.78
CA ALA A 37 1.69 6.29 -7.71
C ALA A 37 0.83 6.87 -8.85
N PRO A 38 1.04 6.52 -10.14
CA PRO A 38 0.21 7.06 -11.21
C PRO A 38 -1.27 6.64 -11.09
N THR A 39 -1.52 5.40 -10.66
CA THR A 39 -2.87 4.88 -10.49
C THR A 39 -3.58 5.52 -9.30
N THR A 40 -2.88 5.66 -8.16
CA THR A 40 -3.41 6.37 -7.00
C THR A 40 -3.74 7.82 -7.32
N GLU A 41 -2.89 8.53 -8.08
CA GLU A 41 -3.14 9.93 -8.48
C GLU A 41 -4.37 10.06 -9.39
N ARG A 42 -4.53 9.16 -10.37
CA ARG A 42 -5.74 9.15 -11.21
C ARG A 42 -7.01 8.96 -10.40
N LEU A 43 -7.01 7.97 -9.50
CA LEU A 43 -8.17 7.69 -8.65
C LEU A 43 -8.39 8.76 -7.57
N LEU A 44 -7.34 9.42 -7.12
CA LEU A 44 -7.44 10.49 -6.12
C LEU A 44 -8.16 11.72 -6.68
N GLU A 45 -7.97 12.07 -7.95
CA GLU A 45 -8.54 13.27 -8.57
C GLU A 45 -8.26 14.54 -7.74
N LEU A 46 -7.00 14.66 -7.28
CA LEU A 46 -6.54 15.70 -6.36
C LEU A 46 -6.92 17.10 -6.83
N GLN A 47 -7.53 17.90 -5.93
CA GLN A 47 -7.74 19.32 -6.13
C GLN A 47 -6.70 20.13 -5.33
N GLN A 48 -6.29 21.26 -5.87
CA GLN A 48 -5.30 22.11 -5.22
C GLN A 48 -5.79 22.59 -3.84
N GLY A 49 -4.94 22.42 -2.83
CA GLY A 49 -5.21 22.85 -1.46
C GLY A 49 -6.01 21.85 -0.62
N GLU A 50 -6.40 20.70 -1.16
CA GLU A 50 -7.02 19.64 -0.37
C GLU A 50 -6.11 19.17 0.77
N LEU A 51 -6.73 18.80 1.89
CA LEU A 51 -6.06 18.20 3.03
C LEU A 51 -6.18 16.67 2.96
N ILE A 52 -5.06 16.01 2.79
CA ILE A 52 -4.97 14.57 2.62
C ILE A 52 -4.39 13.91 3.87
N LEU A 53 -4.99 12.79 4.31
CA LEU A 53 -4.41 11.91 5.32
C LEU A 53 -3.68 10.76 4.62
N GLU A 54 -2.37 10.65 4.80
CA GLU A 54 -1.62 9.47 4.36
C GLU A 54 -1.37 8.55 5.58
N ILE A 55 -1.86 7.31 5.50
CA ILE A 55 -1.72 6.29 6.54
C ILE A 55 -0.61 5.33 6.13
N ALA A 56 0.29 5.02 7.07
CA ALA A 56 1.49 4.19 6.85
C ALA A 56 2.35 4.74 5.70
N CYS A 57 2.76 6.00 5.85
CA CYS A 57 3.46 6.77 4.81
C CYS A 57 4.92 6.31 4.55
N GLY A 58 5.47 5.45 5.42
CA GLY A 58 6.85 5.01 5.32
C GLY A 58 7.85 6.18 5.34
N ASN A 59 8.73 6.26 4.34
CA ASN A 59 9.70 7.36 4.19
C ASN A 59 9.10 8.62 3.52
N GLY A 60 7.77 8.72 3.40
CA GLY A 60 7.06 9.90 2.91
C GLY A 60 7.17 10.14 1.40
N VAL A 61 7.53 9.14 0.61
CA VAL A 61 7.73 9.31 -0.84
C VAL A 61 6.45 9.79 -1.54
N PHE A 62 5.28 9.26 -1.15
CA PHE A 62 4.02 9.65 -1.78
C PHE A 62 3.50 10.98 -1.21
N ALA A 63 3.70 11.26 0.10
CA ALA A 63 3.41 12.56 0.68
C ALA A 63 4.13 13.69 -0.06
N ARG A 64 5.45 13.54 -0.33
CA ARG A 64 6.21 14.54 -1.10
C ARG A 64 5.65 14.72 -2.52
N ARG A 65 5.23 13.64 -3.15
CA ARG A 65 4.62 13.68 -4.48
C ARG A 65 3.31 14.46 -4.48
N LEU A 66 2.45 14.26 -3.49
CA LEU A 66 1.20 15.01 -3.33
C LEU A 66 1.43 16.48 -2.99
N ALA A 67 2.43 16.78 -2.13
CA ALA A 67 2.81 18.16 -1.81
C ALA A 67 3.26 18.93 -3.06
N LYS A 68 4.03 18.27 -3.93
CA LYS A 68 4.44 18.85 -5.23
C LYS A 68 3.23 19.15 -6.14
N LEU A 69 2.13 18.41 -6.00
CA LEU A 69 0.88 18.64 -6.72
C LEU A 69 -0.04 19.67 -6.02
N GLY A 70 0.40 20.26 -4.90
CA GLY A 70 -0.29 21.35 -4.21
C GLY A 70 -1.23 20.91 -3.08
N ALA A 71 -1.18 19.66 -2.62
CA ALA A 71 -1.91 19.19 -1.46
C ALA A 71 -1.26 19.63 -0.14
N LYS A 72 -2.07 19.66 0.93
CA LYS A 72 -1.60 19.64 2.33
C LYS A 72 -1.75 18.24 2.86
N ILE A 73 -0.73 17.73 3.57
CA ILE A 73 -0.70 16.33 3.99
C ILE A 73 -0.47 16.22 5.50
N ILE A 74 -1.27 15.39 6.16
CA ILE A 74 -0.91 14.77 7.43
C ILE A 74 -0.53 13.34 7.13
N ALA A 75 0.76 13.03 7.27
CA ALA A 75 1.33 11.72 6.97
C ALA A 75 1.62 10.97 8.27
N THR A 76 1.11 9.76 8.39
CA THR A 76 1.20 8.97 9.63
C THR A 76 1.90 7.64 9.40
N ASP A 77 2.69 7.21 10.37
CA ASP A 77 3.29 5.88 10.40
C ASP A 77 3.48 5.42 11.85
N PHE A 78 3.50 4.12 12.08
CA PHE A 78 3.78 3.55 13.40
C PHE A 78 5.28 3.26 13.63
N SER A 79 6.13 3.51 12.65
CA SER A 79 7.59 3.41 12.75
C SER A 79 8.21 4.80 12.89
N GLU A 80 8.66 5.14 14.09
CA GLU A 80 9.35 6.43 14.29
C GLU A 80 10.63 6.50 13.45
N ASN A 81 11.31 5.37 13.25
CA ASN A 81 12.53 5.33 12.43
C ASN A 81 12.23 5.66 10.95
N LEU A 82 11.08 5.21 10.40
CA LEU A 82 10.66 5.61 9.05
C LEU A 82 10.26 7.09 9.00
N LEU A 83 9.57 7.59 10.02
CA LEU A 83 9.20 9.01 10.10
C LEU A 83 10.43 9.92 10.19
N GLU A 84 11.49 9.48 10.87
CA GLU A 84 12.76 10.23 10.88
C GLU A 84 13.38 10.31 9.46
N GLN A 85 13.36 9.21 8.69
CA GLN A 85 13.82 9.25 7.30
C GLN A 85 12.92 10.14 6.44
N ALA A 86 11.60 10.07 6.63
CA ALA A 86 10.65 10.91 5.93
C ALA A 86 10.90 12.40 6.17
N ARG A 87 11.10 12.82 7.42
CA ARG A 87 11.42 14.22 7.79
C ARG A 87 12.73 14.70 7.13
N LYS A 88 13.78 13.86 7.11
CA LYS A 88 15.06 14.20 6.46
C LYS A 88 14.91 14.47 4.97
N ARG A 89 14.00 13.76 4.28
CA ARG A 89 13.75 13.89 2.85
C ARG A 89 12.77 15.01 2.48
N THR A 90 12.13 15.64 3.46
CA THR A 90 10.97 16.54 3.23
C THR A 90 11.29 18.02 3.38
N ILE A 91 12.56 18.43 3.50
CA ILE A 91 12.98 19.80 3.78
C ILE A 91 12.30 20.82 2.86
N GLU A 92 12.14 20.52 1.57
CA GLU A 92 11.51 21.41 0.59
C GLU A 92 9.97 21.54 0.78
N TYR A 93 9.34 20.63 1.52
CA TYR A 93 7.88 20.53 1.69
C TYR A 93 7.43 20.62 3.15
N GLU A 94 8.26 21.10 4.06
CA GLU A 94 7.97 21.17 5.50
C GLU A 94 6.70 21.95 5.85
N ASN A 95 6.33 22.93 5.03
CA ASN A 95 5.10 23.71 5.20
C ASN A 95 3.84 23.02 4.63
N SER A 96 4.01 21.91 3.92
CA SER A 96 2.92 21.18 3.24
C SER A 96 2.67 19.81 3.85
N ILE A 97 3.65 19.25 4.58
CA ILE A 97 3.58 17.89 5.13
C ILE A 97 3.84 17.92 6.64
N GLU A 98 2.90 17.43 7.40
CA GLU A 98 3.03 17.18 8.84
C GLU A 98 3.14 15.67 9.10
N TYR A 99 4.23 15.22 9.74
CA TYR A 99 4.44 13.81 10.10
C TYR A 99 4.03 13.54 11.54
N ARG A 100 3.21 12.50 11.75
CA ARG A 100 2.74 12.07 13.07
C ARG A 100 2.96 10.58 13.30
N PHE A 101 3.42 10.22 14.48
CA PHE A 101 3.44 8.84 14.93
C PHE A 101 2.03 8.40 15.32
N ILE A 102 1.44 7.50 14.53
CA ILE A 102 0.11 6.95 14.73
C ILE A 102 0.10 5.48 14.29
N ASP A 103 -0.41 4.62 15.16
CA ASP A 103 -0.69 3.24 14.82
C ASP A 103 -2.09 3.13 14.17
N ALA A 104 -2.14 2.67 12.93
CA ALA A 104 -3.39 2.49 12.19
C ALA A 104 -4.36 1.48 12.83
N THR A 105 -3.89 0.65 13.74
CA THR A 105 -4.75 -0.27 14.53
C THR A 105 -5.36 0.40 15.77
N ASN A 106 -5.01 1.65 16.06
CA ASN A 106 -5.51 2.41 17.19
C ASN A 106 -6.47 3.52 16.73
N GLU A 107 -7.77 3.26 16.86
CA GLU A 107 -8.83 4.18 16.44
C GLU A 107 -8.76 5.53 17.17
N GLU A 108 -8.45 5.55 18.47
CA GLU A 108 -8.40 6.78 19.26
C GLU A 108 -7.28 7.70 18.79
N GLN A 109 -6.10 7.15 18.47
CA GLN A 109 -5.00 7.93 17.91
C GLN A 109 -5.36 8.54 16.55
N LEU A 110 -6.05 7.80 15.69
CA LEU A 110 -6.53 8.30 14.41
C LEU A 110 -7.56 9.41 14.61
N LEU A 111 -8.57 9.22 15.47
CA LEU A 111 -9.63 10.20 15.73
C LEU A 111 -9.11 11.49 16.35
N ALA A 112 -7.98 11.46 17.06
CA ALA A 112 -7.32 12.68 17.58
C ALA A 112 -6.85 13.64 16.46
N LEU A 113 -6.85 13.20 15.20
CA LEU A 113 -6.59 14.04 14.03
C LEU A 113 -7.73 15.01 13.72
N GLY A 114 -8.93 14.79 14.23
CA GLY A 114 -10.12 15.65 14.06
C GLY A 114 -11.09 15.12 13.01
N GLU A 115 -12.37 15.05 13.40
CA GLU A 115 -13.45 14.53 12.56
C GLU A 115 -13.79 15.48 11.40
N ARG A 116 -14.30 14.90 10.28
CA ARG A 116 -14.76 15.63 9.09
C ARG A 116 -13.75 16.64 8.55
N ARG A 117 -12.48 16.31 8.68
CA ARG A 117 -11.37 17.23 8.38
C ARG A 117 -10.75 16.99 7.01
N PHE A 118 -10.66 15.75 6.58
CA PHE A 118 -9.89 15.36 5.39
C PHE A 118 -10.75 15.26 4.15
N ASP A 119 -10.25 15.77 3.03
CA ASP A 119 -10.88 15.65 1.71
C ASP A 119 -10.68 14.23 1.14
N ALA A 120 -9.53 13.64 1.41
CA ALA A 120 -9.25 12.25 1.10
C ALA A 120 -8.27 11.62 2.10
N ALA A 121 -8.24 10.29 2.11
CA ALA A 121 -7.23 9.50 2.81
C ALA A 121 -6.58 8.51 1.83
N ILE A 122 -5.34 8.16 2.10
CA ILE A 122 -4.54 7.24 1.27
C ILE A 122 -3.82 6.24 2.17
N CYS A 123 -3.78 4.97 1.72
CA CYS A 123 -2.99 3.91 2.34
C CYS A 123 -2.33 3.05 1.24
N ASN A 124 -1.14 3.45 0.80
CA ASN A 124 -0.46 2.81 -0.31
C ASN A 124 0.44 1.65 0.14
N MET A 125 0.18 0.45 -0.41
CA MET A 125 0.99 -0.77 -0.21
C MET A 125 1.27 -1.09 1.27
N ALA A 126 0.31 -0.81 2.16
CA ALA A 126 0.47 -1.00 3.60
C ALA A 126 -0.64 -1.83 4.27
N ILE A 127 -1.84 -1.92 3.68
CA ILE A 127 -2.96 -2.69 4.25
C ILE A 127 -2.57 -4.14 4.57
N MET A 128 -1.71 -4.75 3.76
CA MET A 128 -1.22 -6.11 4.00
C MET A 128 -0.20 -6.21 5.16
N ASP A 129 0.30 -5.10 5.67
CA ASP A 129 1.23 -5.04 6.80
C ASP A 129 0.55 -4.65 8.12
N ILE A 130 -0.72 -4.24 8.06
CA ILE A 130 -1.54 -3.85 9.21
C ILE A 130 -2.28 -5.05 9.77
N ALA A 131 -2.09 -5.36 11.05
CA ALA A 131 -2.64 -6.58 11.68
C ALA A 131 -4.17 -6.63 11.69
N THR A 132 -4.82 -5.51 11.95
CA THR A 132 -6.29 -5.32 11.91
C THR A 132 -6.62 -3.97 11.28
N ILE A 133 -7.54 -3.95 10.32
CA ILE A 133 -7.91 -2.73 9.60
C ILE A 133 -9.27 -2.15 10.02
N GLU A 134 -10.01 -2.89 10.83
CA GLU A 134 -11.33 -2.47 11.30
C GLU A 134 -11.28 -1.13 12.06
N PRO A 135 -10.33 -0.89 13.00
CA PRO A 135 -10.19 0.41 13.66
C PRO A 135 -9.87 1.56 12.69
N MET A 136 -9.01 1.29 11.71
CA MET A 136 -8.69 2.28 10.66
C MET A 136 -9.92 2.63 9.82
N MET A 137 -10.70 1.64 9.39
CA MET A 137 -11.91 1.88 8.59
C MET A 137 -12.97 2.64 9.40
N SER A 138 -13.18 2.27 10.67
CA SER A 138 -14.06 3.00 11.59
C SER A 138 -13.61 4.46 11.75
N ALA A 139 -12.34 4.71 12.01
CA ALA A 139 -11.81 6.06 12.13
C ALA A 139 -11.99 6.87 10.82
N LEU A 140 -11.67 6.27 9.67
CA LEU A 140 -11.76 6.96 8.37
C LEU A 140 -13.19 7.42 8.06
N SER A 141 -14.20 6.65 8.42
CA SER A 141 -15.61 7.04 8.22
C SER A 141 -16.00 8.32 8.99
N ARG A 142 -15.25 8.65 10.05
CA ARG A 142 -15.45 9.87 10.86
C ARG A 142 -14.49 10.99 10.49
N LEU A 143 -13.28 10.68 10.08
CA LEU A 143 -12.23 11.64 9.71
C LEU A 143 -12.49 12.32 8.36
N LEU A 144 -13.04 11.58 7.41
CA LEU A 144 -13.33 12.08 6.08
C LEU A 144 -14.55 13.03 6.10
N LYS A 145 -14.49 14.04 5.25
CA LYS A 145 -15.66 14.89 4.91
C LYS A 145 -16.74 14.05 4.24
N VAL A 146 -17.93 14.60 4.12
CA VAL A 146 -18.98 14.03 3.25
C VAL A 146 -18.42 13.94 1.82
N ASP A 147 -18.71 12.86 1.12
CA ASP A 147 -18.14 12.52 -0.19
C ASP A 147 -16.60 12.36 -0.20
N GLY A 148 -15.98 12.28 0.96
CA GLY A 148 -14.55 12.07 1.10
C GLY A 148 -14.10 10.74 0.47
N ARG A 149 -12.91 10.74 -0.10
CA ARG A 149 -12.35 9.59 -0.83
C ARG A 149 -11.34 8.87 0.04
N PHE A 150 -11.37 7.54 0.02
CA PHE A 150 -10.29 6.71 0.55
C PHE A 150 -9.68 5.89 -0.57
N ILE A 151 -8.41 6.11 -0.88
CA ILE A 151 -7.68 5.35 -1.90
C ILE A 151 -6.68 4.45 -1.21
N PHE A 152 -6.68 3.19 -1.58
CA PHE A 152 -5.64 2.28 -1.12
C PHE A 152 -5.09 1.43 -2.24
N SER A 153 -3.83 1.05 -2.11
CA SER A 153 -3.22 0.00 -2.92
C SER A 153 -2.75 -1.15 -2.04
N VAL A 154 -2.81 -2.35 -2.58
CA VAL A 154 -2.42 -3.58 -1.88
C VAL A 154 -1.82 -4.58 -2.86
N MET A 155 -0.92 -5.45 -2.40
CA MET A 155 -0.56 -6.64 -3.18
C MET A 155 -1.84 -7.35 -3.60
N HIS A 156 -1.98 -7.66 -4.91
CA HIS A 156 -3.23 -8.19 -5.44
C HIS A 156 -3.64 -9.48 -4.72
N PRO A 157 -4.78 -9.51 -3.99
CA PRO A 157 -5.11 -10.65 -3.14
C PRO A 157 -5.20 -11.99 -3.89
N CYS A 158 -5.64 -11.97 -5.15
CA CYS A 158 -5.77 -13.18 -5.96
C CYS A 158 -4.44 -13.62 -6.59
N PHE A 159 -3.62 -12.67 -7.03
CA PHE A 159 -2.47 -12.96 -7.88
C PHE A 159 -1.12 -12.77 -7.18
N ASN A 160 -1.05 -12.02 -6.10
CA ASN A 160 0.18 -11.70 -5.38
C ASN A 160 -0.01 -11.82 -3.86
N ASN A 161 -0.34 -13.01 -3.38
CA ASN A 161 -0.45 -13.30 -1.96
C ASN A 161 0.67 -14.27 -1.50
N PRO A 162 0.90 -14.46 -0.20
CA PRO A 162 1.99 -15.32 0.31
C PRO A 162 1.94 -16.81 -0.10
N LYS A 163 0.87 -17.26 -0.76
CA LYS A 163 0.72 -18.65 -1.26
C LYS A 163 0.72 -18.73 -2.79
N VAL A 164 0.96 -17.62 -3.44
CA VAL A 164 1.18 -17.57 -4.88
C VAL A 164 2.63 -17.95 -5.22
N LYS A 165 2.80 -18.70 -6.28
CA LYS A 165 4.10 -19.02 -6.90
C LYS A 165 4.08 -18.51 -8.32
N LEU A 166 5.14 -17.84 -8.72
CA LEU A 166 5.39 -17.43 -10.09
C LEU A 166 5.94 -18.63 -10.87
N GLY A 167 5.46 -18.79 -12.10
CA GLY A 167 5.90 -19.85 -13.02
C GLY A 167 6.02 -19.34 -14.44
N MET A 168 6.75 -20.09 -15.26
CA MET A 168 6.80 -19.91 -16.70
C MET A 168 6.87 -21.28 -17.38
N GLU A 169 6.32 -21.35 -18.57
CA GLU A 169 6.40 -22.50 -19.47
C GLU A 169 6.84 -22.03 -20.85
N GLU A 170 7.57 -22.87 -21.54
CA GLU A 170 7.97 -22.65 -22.93
C GLU A 170 7.50 -23.81 -23.78
N GLU A 171 6.96 -23.48 -24.95
CA GLU A 171 6.57 -24.46 -25.95
C GLU A 171 7.11 -24.06 -27.32
N ASP A 172 7.45 -25.04 -28.14
CA ASP A 172 7.70 -24.84 -29.56
C ASP A 172 6.33 -24.89 -30.29
N ARG A 173 5.95 -23.76 -30.86
CA ARG A 173 4.73 -23.64 -31.68
C ARG A 173 5.13 -23.28 -33.10
N ASP A 174 5.15 -24.30 -33.96
CA ASP A 174 5.51 -24.18 -35.36
C ASP A 174 6.94 -23.62 -35.62
N GLY A 175 7.90 -23.95 -34.73
CA GLY A 175 9.29 -23.49 -34.82
C GLY A 175 9.55 -22.16 -34.15
N GLU A 176 8.54 -21.57 -33.46
CA GLU A 176 8.66 -20.39 -32.64
C GLU A 176 8.54 -20.77 -31.15
N ILE A 177 9.50 -20.33 -30.35
CA ILE A 177 9.44 -20.56 -28.90
C ILE A 177 8.52 -19.53 -28.26
N ILE A 178 7.42 -20.01 -27.71
CA ILE A 178 6.45 -19.20 -26.98
C ILE A 178 6.71 -19.36 -25.48
N THR A 179 6.92 -18.25 -24.80
CA THR A 179 7.07 -18.20 -23.32
C THR A 179 5.80 -17.67 -22.69
N GLU A 180 5.16 -18.47 -21.85
CA GLU A 180 3.98 -18.08 -21.08
C GLU A 180 4.33 -17.94 -19.61
N TYR A 181 3.94 -16.81 -19.02
CA TYR A 181 4.08 -16.54 -17.57
C TYR A 181 2.74 -16.76 -16.89
N PHE A 182 2.76 -17.43 -15.74
CA PHE A 182 1.56 -17.75 -14.98
C PHE A 182 1.78 -17.66 -13.49
N VAL A 183 0.69 -17.53 -12.73
CA VAL A 183 0.70 -17.60 -11.27
C VAL A 183 -0.07 -18.83 -10.79
N LYS A 184 0.46 -19.53 -9.82
CA LYS A 184 -0.17 -20.69 -9.18
C LYS A 184 -0.50 -20.35 -7.74
N SER A 185 -1.80 -20.16 -7.43
CA SER A 185 -2.27 -19.99 -6.06
C SER A 185 -2.63 -21.35 -5.46
N THR A 186 -2.08 -21.65 -4.30
CA THR A 186 -2.37 -22.91 -3.58
C THR A 186 -3.32 -22.71 -2.39
N LYS A 187 -3.52 -21.47 -1.95
CA LYS A 187 -4.43 -21.09 -0.88
C LYS A 187 -4.79 -19.61 -1.01
N TYR A 188 -6.06 -19.26 -0.77
CA TYR A 188 -6.55 -17.89 -0.93
C TYR A 188 -7.40 -17.41 0.26
N ILE A 189 -8.41 -18.20 0.69
CA ILE A 189 -9.44 -17.73 1.63
C ILE A 189 -8.87 -17.54 3.04
N ASP A 190 -8.12 -18.49 3.53
CA ASP A 190 -7.63 -18.52 4.92
C ASP A 190 -6.13 -18.74 4.97
N ILE A 191 -5.39 -17.64 4.84
CA ILE A 191 -3.94 -17.61 4.97
C ILE A 191 -3.61 -16.93 6.30
N PRO A 192 -3.04 -17.66 7.28
CA PRO A 192 -2.60 -17.05 8.53
C PRO A 192 -1.48 -16.03 8.28
N PRO A 193 -1.20 -15.12 9.25
CA PRO A 193 -0.09 -14.20 9.14
C PRO A 193 1.22 -14.90 8.76
N GLN A 194 1.90 -14.40 7.75
CA GLN A 194 3.16 -14.96 7.23
C GLN A 194 4.30 -13.95 7.41
N LYS A 195 5.51 -14.45 7.61
CA LYS A 195 6.72 -13.63 7.52
C LYS A 195 7.31 -13.73 6.11
N GLY A 196 7.80 -12.62 5.58
CA GLY A 196 8.43 -12.57 4.28
C GLY A 196 9.36 -11.38 4.12
N LEU A 197 10.12 -11.42 3.02
CA LEU A 197 10.98 -10.32 2.59
C LEU A 197 10.30 -9.63 1.43
N ALA A 198 10.06 -8.32 1.53
CA ALA A 198 9.60 -7.53 0.40
C ALA A 198 10.75 -7.23 -0.57
N ILE A 199 11.93 -6.98 -0.02
CA ILE A 199 13.14 -6.67 -0.79
C ILE A 199 14.26 -7.62 -0.33
N LEU A 200 14.94 -8.21 -1.30
CA LEU A 200 16.08 -9.08 -1.01
C LEU A 200 17.18 -8.29 -0.28
N GLY A 201 17.69 -8.89 0.79
CA GLY A 201 18.73 -8.29 1.63
C GLY A 201 18.19 -7.43 2.78
N GLN A 202 16.85 -7.28 2.93
CA GLN A 202 16.32 -6.57 4.09
C GLN A 202 16.72 -7.26 5.41
N PRO A 203 17.01 -6.49 6.47
CA PRO A 203 17.58 -7.00 7.73
C PRO A 203 16.74 -8.06 8.42
N VAL A 204 15.43 -7.86 8.50
CA VAL A 204 14.51 -8.82 9.14
C VAL A 204 13.23 -9.00 8.31
N PRO A 205 12.65 -10.21 8.26
CA PRO A 205 11.37 -10.42 7.61
C PRO A 205 10.25 -9.73 8.41
N HIS A 206 9.33 -9.05 7.70
CA HIS A 206 8.13 -8.47 8.31
C HIS A 206 6.91 -9.36 8.10
N TYR A 207 5.78 -9.01 8.73
CA TYR A 207 4.55 -9.77 8.66
C TYR A 207 3.68 -9.31 7.49
N TYR A 208 3.04 -10.28 6.82
CA TYR A 208 1.95 -10.07 5.87
C TYR A 208 0.65 -10.63 6.43
N PHE A 209 -0.38 -9.81 6.42
CA PHE A 209 -1.74 -10.13 6.85
C PHE A 209 -2.65 -10.21 5.62
N HIS A 210 -2.70 -11.38 5.01
CA HIS A 210 -3.53 -11.57 3.83
C HIS A 210 -5.02 -11.43 4.16
N ARG A 211 -5.74 -10.71 3.29
CA ARG A 211 -7.20 -10.62 3.30
C ARG A 211 -7.73 -10.95 1.90
N PRO A 212 -8.57 -12.00 1.76
CA PRO A 212 -9.27 -12.24 0.50
C PRO A 212 -10.22 -11.06 0.21
N LEU A 213 -10.56 -10.84 -1.07
CA LEU A 213 -11.35 -9.67 -1.50
C LEU A 213 -12.63 -9.48 -0.70
N ASN A 214 -13.36 -10.56 -0.43
CA ASN A 214 -14.60 -10.48 0.35
C ASN A 214 -14.36 -9.96 1.77
N LYS A 215 -13.31 -10.39 2.45
CA LYS A 215 -12.98 -9.90 3.79
C LYS A 215 -12.50 -8.45 3.74
N LEU A 216 -11.62 -8.12 2.80
CA LEU A 216 -11.11 -6.76 2.62
C LEU A 216 -12.25 -5.76 2.38
N PHE A 217 -13.10 -6.03 1.39
CA PHE A 217 -14.16 -5.10 1.02
C PHE A 217 -15.32 -5.07 2.01
N ASN A 218 -15.70 -6.20 2.61
CA ASN A 218 -16.76 -6.18 3.61
C ASN A 218 -16.39 -5.34 4.83
N THR A 219 -15.11 -5.31 5.24
CA THR A 219 -14.65 -4.39 6.29
C THR A 219 -14.87 -2.92 5.90
N CYS A 220 -14.59 -2.57 4.65
CA CYS A 220 -14.84 -1.21 4.15
C CYS A 220 -16.35 -0.91 4.08
N PHE A 221 -17.16 -1.83 3.56
CA PHE A 221 -18.62 -1.63 3.44
C PHE A 221 -19.30 -1.48 4.80
N GLN A 222 -18.86 -2.24 5.82
CA GLN A 222 -19.35 -2.12 7.19
C GLN A 222 -19.05 -0.76 7.81
N ALA A 223 -18.00 -0.08 7.35
CA ALA A 223 -17.65 1.28 7.78
C ALA A 223 -18.35 2.38 6.96
N GLY A 224 -19.28 2.03 6.06
CA GLY A 224 -20.05 3.00 5.26
C GLY A 224 -19.39 3.44 3.96
N PHE A 225 -18.39 2.69 3.48
CA PHE A 225 -17.76 2.97 2.18
C PHE A 225 -18.40 2.15 1.05
N VAL A 226 -18.34 2.70 -0.16
CA VAL A 226 -18.65 1.99 -1.40
C VAL A 226 -17.46 2.09 -2.35
N ILE A 227 -17.28 1.11 -3.23
CA ILE A 227 -16.28 1.18 -4.29
C ILE A 227 -16.85 2.04 -5.41
N ASP A 228 -16.11 3.07 -5.83
CA ASP A 228 -16.44 3.88 -7.01
C ASP A 228 -15.29 3.98 -8.02
N GLY A 229 -14.16 3.35 -7.73
CA GLY A 229 -13.03 3.19 -8.65
C GLY A 229 -12.18 1.97 -8.30
N LEU A 230 -11.76 1.21 -9.30
CA LEU A 230 -10.90 0.05 -9.13
C LEU A 230 -10.00 -0.11 -10.36
N GLU A 231 -8.69 -0.26 -10.12
CA GLU A 231 -7.71 -0.50 -11.17
C GLU A 231 -6.75 -1.62 -10.78
N GLU A 232 -6.34 -2.39 -11.78
CA GLU A 232 -5.43 -3.52 -11.67
C GLU A 232 -4.21 -3.27 -12.59
N PRO A 233 -3.28 -2.38 -12.20
CA PRO A 233 -2.17 -2.00 -13.07
C PRO A 233 -1.16 -3.12 -13.28
N THR A 234 -0.64 -3.22 -14.51
CA THR A 234 0.44 -4.13 -14.91
C THR A 234 1.62 -3.36 -15.48
N PHE A 235 2.79 -4.01 -15.53
CA PHE A 235 3.96 -3.46 -16.20
C PHE A 235 3.81 -3.51 -17.73
N GLY A 236 4.32 -2.51 -18.41
CA GLY A 236 4.36 -2.46 -19.88
C GLY A 236 5.46 -3.31 -20.51
N PRO A 237 5.45 -3.47 -21.85
CA PRO A 237 6.51 -4.17 -22.57
C PRO A 237 7.91 -3.60 -22.34
N GLU A 238 8.02 -2.28 -22.16
CA GLU A 238 9.26 -1.55 -21.91
C GLU A 238 9.85 -1.77 -20.52
N ASP A 239 9.05 -2.28 -19.58
CA ASP A 239 9.47 -2.50 -18.20
C ASP A 239 10.10 -3.87 -17.95
N ALA A 240 10.29 -4.68 -18.98
CA ALA A 240 10.80 -6.04 -18.87
C ALA A 240 12.08 -6.13 -18.01
N GLY A 241 12.06 -6.99 -17.00
CA GLY A 241 13.17 -7.16 -16.06
C GLY A 241 14.13 -8.28 -16.46
N ALA A 242 15.40 -8.13 -16.09
CA ALA A 242 16.44 -9.16 -16.34
C ALA A 242 16.22 -10.45 -15.53
N ARG A 243 15.45 -10.41 -14.42
CA ARG A 243 15.16 -11.60 -13.62
C ARG A 243 13.94 -12.32 -14.16
N MET A 244 14.07 -13.61 -14.46
CA MET A 244 13.02 -14.48 -15.00
C MET A 244 11.69 -14.36 -14.23
N PHE A 245 11.72 -14.46 -12.92
CA PHE A 245 10.54 -14.33 -12.05
C PHE A 245 10.43 -12.91 -11.45
N SER A 246 10.58 -11.89 -12.29
CA SER A 246 10.21 -10.51 -11.95
C SER A 246 8.76 -10.27 -12.36
N TRP A 247 7.97 -9.56 -11.55
CA TRP A 247 6.62 -9.12 -11.92
C TRP A 247 6.59 -8.31 -13.22
N THR A 248 7.68 -7.68 -13.59
CA THR A 248 7.84 -6.96 -14.85
C THR A 248 7.70 -7.84 -16.09
N ASN A 249 7.74 -9.17 -15.95
CA ASN A 249 7.54 -10.13 -17.04
C ASN A 249 6.10 -10.68 -17.09
N PHE A 250 5.28 -10.43 -16.05
CA PHE A 250 3.88 -10.89 -15.95
C PHE A 250 2.92 -9.79 -16.39
N LYS A 251 2.92 -9.47 -17.70
CA LYS A 251 2.28 -8.27 -18.25
C LYS A 251 0.75 -8.29 -18.21
N ASP A 252 0.16 -9.50 -18.22
CA ASP A 252 -1.28 -9.73 -18.20
C ASP A 252 -1.81 -10.14 -16.82
N ILE A 253 -0.93 -10.14 -15.80
CA ILE A 253 -1.29 -10.53 -14.44
C ILE A 253 -0.95 -9.38 -13.47
N PRO A 254 -1.96 -8.69 -12.91
CA PRO A 254 -1.73 -7.53 -12.08
C PRO A 254 -1.17 -7.92 -10.70
N PRO A 255 0.02 -7.42 -10.32
CA PRO A 255 0.59 -7.69 -9.00
C PRO A 255 0.02 -6.79 -7.89
N VAL A 256 -0.73 -5.75 -8.26
CA VAL A 256 -1.28 -4.73 -7.37
C VAL A 256 -2.75 -4.50 -7.70
N LEU A 257 -3.54 -4.29 -6.66
CA LEU A 257 -4.91 -3.79 -6.74
C LEU A 257 -4.93 -2.38 -6.16
N VAL A 258 -5.52 -1.42 -6.87
CA VAL A 258 -5.72 -0.04 -6.39
C VAL A 258 -7.21 0.27 -6.41
N VAL A 259 -7.73 0.75 -5.29
CA VAL A 259 -9.17 0.94 -5.11
C VAL A 259 -9.44 2.34 -4.58
N ARG A 260 -10.45 3.00 -5.14
CA ARG A 260 -11.09 4.16 -4.55
C ARG A 260 -12.39 3.77 -3.89
N MET A 261 -12.50 4.14 -2.62
CA MET A 261 -13.69 4.01 -1.82
C MET A 261 -14.26 5.40 -1.57
N ARG A 262 -15.57 5.55 -1.60
CA ARG A 262 -16.27 6.79 -1.25
C ARG A 262 -17.11 6.57 0.00
N LEU A 263 -17.06 7.52 0.93
CA LEU A 263 -17.94 7.54 2.10
C LEU A 263 -19.32 8.02 1.67
N ILE A 264 -20.38 7.27 2.03
CA ILE A 264 -21.79 7.58 1.76
C ILE A 264 -22.54 7.94 3.03
#